data_b6014a451f9b18695fa3571460d367b3
#
_entry.id   b6014a451f9b18695fa3571460d367b3
#
_cell.length_a   1.000
_cell.length_b   1.000
_cell.length_c   1.000
_cell.angle_alpha   90.00
_cell.angle_beta   90.00
_cell.angle_gamma   90.00
#
_symmetry.space_group_name_H-M   'P 1'
#
loop_
_entity.id
_entity.type
_entity.pdbx_description
1 polymer ?
#
loop_
_entity_poly.entity_id
_entity_poly.type
_entity_poly.pdbx_seq_one_letter_code
_entity_poly.pdbx_strand_id
1 'polypeptide(L)'
;MTKSINERELVLGILLEVTRDGEHSHIALRNVLNKYQYLDKKERAFITRVTEGTLERMIELDYIINQFSKVKVNKMKPVIRNIIRSAVYQMKYMDSVPNSAACNEAVKLAVKKGFVNLKGFVNGLLRNIDRNLEQISYPDEKDLEQYLSVKYSMPTWILRQWLAAYDRESVECMLQDFLKEKDTIIRCDLGQMPKEELVKALEGEGVHVEEHPYLPYALRISSYNYLGELETFQKGAFSVQDISSCGTFGRTKRRRRDHRCLCSTRWKGTSHGRGTLWYRACAGERSDRI
;
A
#
# COMPACT_ATOMS: atom_id res chain seq x y z
N MET A 1 15.51 -0.66 30.75
CA MET A 1 14.25 -1.26 30.20
C MET A 1 13.95 -0.55 28.88
N THR A 2 14.28 -1.15 27.76
CA THR A 2 13.93 -0.65 26.42
C THR A 2 12.41 -0.71 26.30
N LYS A 3 11.77 0.45 26.20
CA LYS A 3 10.33 0.55 25.92
C LYS A 3 10.06 -0.22 24.62
N SER A 4 9.36 -1.36 24.69
CA SER A 4 8.93 -2.05 23.47
C SER A 4 8.14 -1.07 22.63
N ILE A 5 8.58 -0.88 21.40
CA ILE A 5 7.90 0.00 20.45
C ILE A 5 6.59 -0.66 20.08
N ASN A 6 5.54 0.13 20.04
CA ASN A 6 4.23 -0.35 19.61
C ASN A 6 4.11 -0.13 18.09
N GLU A 7 4.13 -1.19 17.31
CA GLU A 7 4.05 -1.15 15.84
C GLU A 7 2.81 -0.38 15.36
N ARG A 8 1.68 -0.51 16.07
CA ARG A 8 0.44 0.21 15.75
C ARG A 8 0.56 1.72 15.95
N GLU A 9 1.44 2.15 16.86
CA GLU A 9 1.75 3.57 17.04
C GLU A 9 2.59 4.10 15.86
N LEU A 10 3.53 3.30 15.34
CA LEU A 10 4.30 3.63 14.14
C LEU A 10 3.38 3.71 12.92
N VAL A 11 2.49 2.72 12.74
CA VAL A 11 1.46 2.74 11.69
C VAL A 11 0.63 4.02 11.76
N LEU A 12 0.14 4.40 12.95
CA LEU A 12 -0.63 5.63 13.13
C LEU A 12 0.19 6.87 12.72
N GLY A 13 1.47 6.92 13.08
CA GLY A 13 2.37 8.01 12.67
C GLY A 13 2.44 8.14 11.15
N ILE A 14 2.71 7.03 10.45
CA ILE A 14 2.79 7.00 8.99
C ILE A 14 1.45 7.41 8.36
N LEU A 15 0.34 6.85 8.84
CA LEU A 15 -0.99 7.19 8.34
C LEU A 15 -1.31 8.68 8.52
N LEU A 16 -0.85 9.32 9.58
CA LEU A 16 -1.03 10.76 9.80
C LEU A 16 -0.17 11.58 8.85
N GLU A 17 1.10 11.24 8.65
CA GLU A 17 1.98 11.89 7.68
C GLU A 17 1.38 11.85 6.27
N VAL A 18 0.81 10.69 5.88
CA VAL A 18 0.20 10.55 4.56
C VAL A 18 -1.15 11.26 4.47
N THR A 19 -2.05 11.03 5.45
CA THR A 19 -3.47 11.46 5.34
C THR A 19 -3.71 12.89 5.80
N ARG A 20 -2.86 13.47 6.61
CA ARG A 20 -2.98 14.84 7.14
C ARG A 20 -1.97 15.78 6.49
N ASP A 21 -0.71 15.34 6.42
CA ASP A 21 0.40 16.20 6.02
C ASP A 21 0.72 16.07 4.51
N GLY A 22 0.10 15.10 3.82
CA GLY A 22 0.20 14.92 2.37
C GLY A 22 1.52 14.28 1.90
N GLU A 23 2.27 13.65 2.81
CA GLU A 23 3.52 12.96 2.44
C GLU A 23 3.23 11.72 1.61
N HIS A 24 4.18 11.33 0.78
CA HIS A 24 4.09 10.12 -0.02
C HIS A 24 4.19 8.86 0.85
N SER A 25 3.26 7.92 0.70
CA SER A 25 3.17 6.71 1.52
C SER A 25 4.48 5.92 1.59
N HIS A 26 5.16 5.75 0.45
CA HIS A 26 6.44 5.04 0.38
C HIS A 26 7.60 5.81 1.05
N ILE A 27 7.56 7.16 1.09
CA ILE A 27 8.55 7.99 1.78
C ILE A 27 8.34 7.89 3.29
N ALA A 28 7.11 8.11 3.75
CA ALA A 28 6.76 8.02 5.16
C ALA A 28 7.08 6.62 5.74
N LEU A 29 6.67 5.55 5.04
CA LEU A 29 6.96 4.18 5.43
C LEU A 29 8.45 3.90 5.50
N ARG A 30 9.21 4.26 4.45
CA ARG A 30 10.66 4.07 4.40
C ARG A 30 11.37 4.82 5.53
N ASN A 31 10.99 6.07 5.81
CA ASN A 31 11.59 6.88 6.86
C ASN A 31 11.43 6.21 8.24
N VAL A 32 10.24 5.67 8.52
CA VAL A 32 9.98 4.94 9.77
C VAL A 32 10.79 3.64 9.81
N LEU A 33 10.75 2.82 8.76
CA LEU A 33 11.48 1.55 8.72
C LEU A 33 13.01 1.74 8.81
N ASN A 34 13.55 2.81 8.22
CA ASN A 34 14.97 3.14 8.34
C ASN A 34 15.34 3.65 9.73
N LYS A 35 14.44 4.40 10.39
CA LYS A 35 14.67 4.87 11.76
C LYS A 35 14.66 3.74 12.78
N TYR A 36 13.88 2.70 12.54
CA TYR A 36 13.69 1.56 13.44
C TYR A 36 14.26 0.27 12.85
N GLN A 37 15.52 0.28 12.44
CA GLN A 37 16.20 -0.86 11.78
C GLN A 37 16.30 -2.12 12.63
N TYR A 38 16.22 -1.98 13.95
CA TYR A 38 16.29 -3.10 14.91
C TYR A 38 14.98 -3.89 15.04
N LEU A 39 13.88 -3.45 14.39
CA LEU A 39 12.64 -4.21 14.33
C LEU A 39 12.85 -5.51 13.56
N ASP A 40 12.27 -6.59 14.06
CA ASP A 40 12.36 -7.87 13.38
C ASP A 40 11.55 -7.90 12.06
N LYS A 41 11.75 -8.97 11.28
CA LYS A 41 11.05 -9.14 9.98
C LYS A 41 9.53 -9.12 10.14
N LYS A 42 8.99 -9.70 11.21
CA LYS A 42 7.54 -9.80 11.44
C LYS A 42 6.95 -8.43 11.80
N GLU A 43 7.64 -7.67 12.64
CA GLU A 43 7.24 -6.32 13.03
C GLU A 43 7.25 -5.39 11.81
N ARG A 44 8.30 -5.44 10.99
CA ARG A 44 8.42 -4.65 9.75
C ARG A 44 7.33 -5.01 8.75
N ALA A 45 7.07 -6.31 8.54
CA ALA A 45 6.01 -6.80 7.67
C ALA A 45 4.63 -6.37 8.16
N PHE A 46 4.37 -6.42 9.48
CA PHE A 46 3.13 -5.96 10.07
C PHE A 46 2.91 -4.46 9.83
N ILE A 47 3.91 -3.62 10.10
CA ILE A 47 3.84 -2.16 9.88
C ILE A 47 3.54 -1.87 8.41
N THR A 48 4.26 -2.50 7.50
CA THR A 48 4.07 -2.33 6.06
C THR A 48 2.65 -2.73 5.64
N ARG A 49 2.24 -3.96 5.98
CA ARG A 49 0.94 -4.51 5.58
C ARG A 49 -0.24 -3.70 6.11
N VAL A 50 -0.21 -3.30 7.39
CA VAL A 50 -1.30 -2.50 7.97
C VAL A 50 -1.33 -1.10 7.37
N THR A 51 -0.17 -0.48 7.15
CA THR A 51 -0.11 0.87 6.56
C THR A 51 -0.61 0.87 5.12
N GLU A 52 -0.04 0.04 4.27
CA GLU A 52 -0.37 -0.03 2.85
C GLU A 52 -1.81 -0.46 2.64
N GLY A 53 -2.23 -1.55 3.29
CA GLY A 53 -3.59 -2.04 3.15
C GLY A 53 -4.65 -1.08 3.68
N THR A 54 -4.37 -0.33 4.76
CA THR A 54 -5.29 0.72 5.23
C THR A 54 -5.42 1.85 4.21
N LEU A 55 -4.34 2.24 3.54
CA LEU A 55 -4.37 3.27 2.49
C LEU A 55 -5.06 2.78 1.22
N GLU A 56 -4.77 1.56 0.80
CA GLU A 56 -5.35 0.94 -0.41
C GLU A 56 -6.86 0.72 -0.27
N ARG A 57 -7.30 0.30 0.91
CA ARG A 57 -8.71 0.02 1.20
C ARG A 57 -9.47 1.18 1.84
N MET A 58 -8.94 2.39 1.80
CA MET A 58 -9.46 3.51 2.57
C MET A 58 -10.91 3.86 2.26
N ILE A 59 -11.35 3.79 0.98
CA ILE A 59 -12.73 4.10 0.59
C ILE A 59 -13.69 3.05 1.15
N GLU A 60 -13.34 1.79 1.03
CA GLU A 60 -14.11 0.68 1.59
C GLU A 60 -14.20 0.76 3.12
N LEU A 61 -13.05 0.99 3.78
CA LEU A 61 -13.02 1.14 5.24
C LEU A 61 -13.88 2.31 5.73
N ASP A 62 -13.81 3.46 5.05
CA ASP A 62 -14.65 4.61 5.38
C ASP A 62 -16.14 4.31 5.18
N TYR A 63 -16.47 3.57 4.14
CA TYR A 63 -17.85 3.14 3.89
C TYR A 63 -18.35 2.23 5.01
N ILE A 64 -17.57 1.22 5.40
CA ILE A 64 -17.90 0.30 6.51
C ILE A 64 -18.09 1.09 7.81
N ILE A 65 -17.13 1.95 8.17
CA ILE A 65 -17.20 2.75 9.38
C ILE A 65 -18.46 3.63 9.38
N ASN A 66 -18.80 4.23 8.24
CA ASN A 66 -19.98 5.08 8.11
C ASN A 66 -21.33 4.34 8.23
N GLN A 67 -21.36 3.02 8.01
CA GLN A 67 -22.58 2.20 8.25
C GLN A 67 -22.87 2.07 9.74
N PHE A 68 -21.84 1.90 10.56
CA PHE A 68 -21.96 1.58 11.97
C PHE A 68 -21.75 2.78 12.90
N SER A 69 -21.33 3.93 12.37
CA SER A 69 -21.02 5.12 13.14
C SER A 69 -22.07 6.23 12.94
N LYS A 70 -22.55 6.80 14.04
CA LYS A 70 -23.37 8.02 14.00
C LYS A 70 -22.58 9.24 13.50
N VAL A 71 -21.27 9.24 13.74
CA VAL A 71 -20.36 10.32 13.30
C VAL A 71 -19.69 9.88 12.01
N LYS A 72 -19.89 10.63 10.94
CA LYS A 72 -19.25 10.36 9.65
C LYS A 72 -17.72 10.46 9.77
N VAL A 73 -16.99 9.61 9.06
CA VAL A 73 -15.51 9.50 9.10
C VAL A 73 -14.83 10.84 8.82
N ASN A 74 -15.33 11.63 7.87
CA ASN A 74 -14.79 12.94 7.51
C ASN A 74 -14.89 13.99 8.65
N LYS A 75 -15.81 13.79 9.60
CA LYS A 75 -16.01 14.67 10.78
C LYS A 75 -15.20 14.20 12.00
N MET A 76 -14.57 13.02 11.94
CA MET A 76 -13.72 12.52 13.01
C MET A 76 -12.35 13.22 13.01
N LYS A 77 -11.79 13.40 14.21
CA LYS A 77 -10.40 13.90 14.34
C LYS A 77 -9.44 12.95 13.61
N PRO A 78 -8.44 13.46 12.86
CA PRO A 78 -7.54 12.62 12.04
C PRO A 78 -6.90 11.44 12.77
N VAL A 79 -6.50 11.64 14.03
CA VAL A 79 -5.93 10.59 14.87
C VAL A 79 -6.93 9.45 15.10
N ILE A 80 -8.15 9.78 15.55
CA ILE A 80 -9.19 8.80 15.83
C ILE A 80 -9.63 8.08 14.55
N ARG A 81 -9.79 8.82 13.47
CA ARG A 81 -10.14 8.28 12.15
C ARG A 81 -9.14 7.21 11.68
N ASN A 82 -7.84 7.51 11.75
CA ASN A 82 -6.81 6.56 11.32
C ASN A 82 -6.64 5.38 12.28
N ILE A 83 -6.85 5.57 13.59
CA ILE A 83 -6.91 4.46 14.56
C ILE A 83 -8.04 3.49 14.18
N ILE A 84 -9.25 4.01 13.91
CA ILE A 84 -10.41 3.18 13.57
C ILE A 84 -10.17 2.48 12.22
N ARG A 85 -9.72 3.22 11.18
CA ARG A 85 -9.41 2.64 9.85
C ARG A 85 -8.43 1.47 9.96
N SER A 86 -7.29 1.66 10.64
CA SER A 86 -6.29 0.62 10.80
C SER A 86 -6.77 -0.58 11.63
N ALA A 87 -7.65 -0.36 12.61
CA ALA A 87 -8.26 -1.44 13.37
C ALA A 87 -9.25 -2.24 12.53
N VAL A 88 -10.13 -1.58 11.76
CA VAL A 88 -11.08 -2.24 10.87
C VAL A 88 -10.35 -3.01 9.77
N TYR A 89 -9.25 -2.47 9.22
CA TYR A 89 -8.40 -3.19 8.29
C TYR A 89 -7.86 -4.50 8.90
N GLN A 90 -7.29 -4.42 10.13
CA GLN A 90 -6.77 -5.60 10.81
C GLN A 90 -7.87 -6.67 11.03
N MET A 91 -9.07 -6.25 11.45
CA MET A 91 -10.19 -7.15 11.71
C MET A 91 -10.72 -7.84 10.43
N LYS A 92 -10.66 -7.15 9.28
CA LYS A 92 -11.24 -7.66 8.03
C LYS A 92 -10.25 -8.43 7.15
N TYR A 93 -8.95 -8.07 7.20
CA TYR A 93 -7.94 -8.54 6.24
C TYR A 93 -6.74 -9.24 6.86
N MET A 94 -6.72 -9.41 8.19
CA MET A 94 -5.59 -10.03 8.88
C MET A 94 -6.05 -11.15 9.81
N ASP A 95 -6.24 -12.36 9.28
CA ASP A 95 -6.66 -13.54 10.05
C ASP A 95 -5.72 -13.89 11.20
N SER A 96 -4.44 -13.50 11.08
CA SER A 96 -3.43 -13.68 12.13
C SER A 96 -3.61 -12.76 13.34
N VAL A 97 -4.48 -11.75 13.25
CA VAL A 97 -4.74 -10.78 14.33
C VAL A 97 -6.14 -11.01 14.88
N PRO A 98 -6.29 -11.47 16.14
CA PRO A 98 -7.61 -11.59 16.75
C PRO A 98 -8.34 -10.23 16.78
N ASN A 99 -9.61 -10.20 16.38
CA ASN A 99 -10.42 -8.97 16.36
C ASN A 99 -10.47 -8.27 17.70
N SER A 100 -10.54 -9.04 18.78
CA SER A 100 -10.50 -8.51 20.15
C SER A 100 -9.17 -7.79 20.47
N ALA A 101 -8.05 -8.28 19.93
CA ALA A 101 -6.75 -7.64 20.11
C ALA A 101 -6.68 -6.33 19.31
N ALA A 102 -7.15 -6.32 18.07
CA ALA A 102 -7.22 -5.10 17.23
C ALA A 102 -8.06 -4.01 17.93
N CYS A 103 -9.25 -4.37 18.46
CA CYS A 103 -10.10 -3.45 19.20
C CYS A 103 -9.42 -2.90 20.46
N ASN A 104 -8.83 -3.78 21.28
CA ASN A 104 -8.23 -3.37 22.54
C ASN A 104 -7.02 -2.45 22.33
N GLU A 105 -6.16 -2.77 21.37
CA GLU A 105 -4.99 -1.94 21.04
C GLU A 105 -5.38 -0.59 20.44
N ALA A 106 -6.42 -0.53 19.61
CA ALA A 106 -6.97 0.72 19.10
C ALA A 106 -7.46 1.64 20.21
N VAL A 107 -8.16 1.07 21.21
CA VAL A 107 -8.63 1.82 22.39
C VAL A 107 -7.46 2.32 23.24
N LYS A 108 -6.46 1.47 23.50
CA LYS A 108 -5.24 1.86 24.24
C LYS A 108 -4.51 3.00 23.52
N LEU A 109 -4.39 2.90 22.18
CA LEU A 109 -3.73 3.89 21.36
C LEU A 109 -4.48 5.24 21.39
N ALA A 110 -5.81 5.23 21.33
CA ALA A 110 -6.62 6.44 21.45
C ALA A 110 -6.40 7.13 22.81
N VAL A 111 -6.38 6.37 23.90
CA VAL A 111 -6.08 6.89 25.25
C VAL A 111 -4.66 7.45 25.32
N LYS A 112 -3.66 6.72 24.79
CA LYS A 112 -2.26 7.15 24.76
C LYS A 112 -2.05 8.46 23.98
N LYS A 113 -2.84 8.69 22.95
CA LYS A 113 -2.82 9.93 22.15
C LYS A 113 -3.67 11.06 22.73
N GLY A 114 -4.15 10.93 23.98
CA GLY A 114 -4.86 11.98 24.72
C GLY A 114 -6.37 12.00 24.47
N PHE A 115 -6.94 11.02 23.78
CA PHE A 115 -8.38 10.98 23.48
C PHE A 115 -9.15 10.08 24.48
N VAL A 116 -8.89 10.23 25.79
CA VAL A 116 -9.53 9.43 26.84
C VAL A 116 -11.05 9.50 26.77
N ASN A 117 -11.61 10.69 26.51
CA ASN A 117 -13.05 10.92 26.39
C ASN A 117 -13.69 10.18 25.21
N LEU A 118 -12.93 9.76 24.20
CA LEU A 118 -13.41 9.02 23.05
C LEU A 118 -13.21 7.50 23.19
N LYS A 119 -12.66 7.02 24.32
CA LYS A 119 -12.45 5.59 24.60
C LYS A 119 -13.72 4.76 24.39
N GLY A 120 -14.85 5.21 24.96
CA GLY A 120 -16.14 4.54 24.84
C GLY A 120 -16.64 4.51 23.39
N PHE A 121 -16.48 5.60 22.67
CA PHE A 121 -16.87 5.70 21.25
C PHE A 121 -16.07 4.73 20.38
N VAL A 122 -14.74 4.74 20.50
CA VAL A 122 -13.86 3.84 19.73
C VAL A 122 -14.17 2.37 20.01
N ASN A 123 -14.27 2.02 21.30
CA ASN A 123 -14.58 0.64 21.70
C ASN A 123 -15.97 0.19 21.22
N GLY A 124 -17.00 1.02 21.41
CA GLY A 124 -18.36 0.70 21.02
C GLY A 124 -18.49 0.52 19.51
N LEU A 125 -17.87 1.42 18.73
CA LEU A 125 -17.88 1.36 17.27
C LEU A 125 -17.16 0.11 16.75
N LEU A 126 -15.93 -0.15 17.20
CA LEU A 126 -15.15 -1.30 16.73
C LEU A 126 -15.80 -2.64 17.09
N ARG A 127 -16.36 -2.77 18.31
CA ARG A 127 -17.10 -3.98 18.68
C ARG A 127 -18.41 -4.15 17.90
N ASN A 128 -19.06 -3.05 17.52
CA ASN A 128 -20.24 -3.11 16.68
C ASN A 128 -19.87 -3.59 15.26
N ILE A 129 -18.79 -3.08 14.69
CA ILE A 129 -18.27 -3.54 13.40
C ILE A 129 -17.89 -5.02 13.48
N ASP A 130 -17.16 -5.43 14.51
CA ASP A 130 -16.73 -6.82 14.72
C ASP A 130 -17.90 -7.82 14.71
N ARG A 131 -18.97 -7.51 15.41
CA ARG A 131 -20.18 -8.38 15.47
C ARG A 131 -20.92 -8.49 14.13
N ASN A 132 -20.80 -7.50 13.28
CA ASN A 132 -21.51 -7.39 12.02
C ASN A 132 -20.58 -7.48 10.80
N LEU A 133 -19.37 -7.99 10.95
CA LEU A 133 -18.37 -7.99 9.89
C LEU A 133 -18.82 -8.77 8.66
N GLU A 134 -19.58 -9.86 8.88
CA GLU A 134 -20.14 -10.70 7.83
C GLU A 134 -21.43 -10.13 7.20
N GLN A 135 -22.03 -9.13 7.86
CA GLN A 135 -23.29 -8.51 7.45
C GLN A 135 -23.09 -7.13 6.82
N ILE A 136 -21.86 -6.82 6.39
CA ILE A 136 -21.56 -5.55 5.73
C ILE A 136 -22.36 -5.49 4.42
N SER A 137 -23.24 -4.48 4.31
CA SER A 137 -24.01 -4.24 3.09
C SER A 137 -23.19 -3.33 2.17
N TYR A 138 -22.87 -3.82 0.97
CA TYR A 138 -22.28 -3.02 -0.09
C TYR A 138 -23.36 -2.24 -0.86
N PRO A 139 -23.01 -1.17 -1.60
CA PRO A 139 -23.96 -0.46 -2.45
C PRO A 139 -24.64 -1.40 -3.46
N ASP A 140 -25.87 -1.07 -3.88
CA ASP A 140 -26.59 -1.83 -4.90
C ASP A 140 -25.81 -1.81 -6.24
N GLU A 141 -25.74 -2.94 -6.92
CA GLU A 141 -25.13 -3.05 -8.25
C GLU A 141 -25.82 -2.18 -9.31
N LYS A 142 -27.04 -1.69 -9.04
CA LYS A 142 -27.72 -0.71 -9.90
C LYS A 142 -26.95 0.60 -9.98
N ASP A 143 -26.29 1.00 -8.89
CA ASP A 143 -25.30 2.09 -8.90
C ASP A 143 -23.91 1.49 -9.07
N LEU A 144 -23.60 1.07 -10.28
CA LEU A 144 -22.36 0.38 -10.63
C LEU A 144 -21.11 1.16 -10.21
N GLU A 145 -21.13 2.49 -10.36
CA GLU A 145 -20.02 3.36 -10.01
C GLU A 145 -19.73 3.33 -8.51
N GLN A 146 -20.77 3.48 -7.68
CA GLN A 146 -20.63 3.40 -6.22
C GLN A 146 -20.27 1.99 -5.75
N TYR A 147 -20.88 0.97 -6.35
CA TYR A 147 -20.59 -0.42 -6.03
C TYR A 147 -19.12 -0.75 -6.26
N LEU A 148 -18.59 -0.48 -7.46
CA LEU A 148 -17.19 -0.72 -7.78
C LEU A 148 -16.24 0.13 -6.95
N SER A 149 -16.62 1.39 -6.70
CA SER A 149 -15.82 2.30 -5.88
C SER A 149 -15.60 1.76 -4.48
N VAL A 150 -16.64 1.30 -3.83
CA VAL A 150 -16.56 0.77 -2.47
C VAL A 150 -15.90 -0.60 -2.45
N LYS A 151 -16.33 -1.52 -3.32
CA LYS A 151 -15.85 -2.91 -3.36
C LYS A 151 -14.34 -3.00 -3.63
N TYR A 152 -13.85 -2.17 -4.54
CA TYR A 152 -12.44 -2.17 -4.95
C TYR A 152 -11.64 -0.98 -4.43
N SER A 153 -12.26 -0.15 -3.59
CA SER A 153 -11.63 1.06 -3.02
C SER A 153 -11.05 2.00 -4.09
N MET A 154 -11.75 2.12 -5.25
CA MET A 154 -11.35 2.95 -6.38
C MET A 154 -12.12 4.27 -6.40
N PRO A 155 -11.46 5.44 -6.57
CA PRO A 155 -12.14 6.73 -6.72
C PRO A 155 -13.12 6.73 -7.90
N THR A 156 -14.31 7.27 -7.68
CA THR A 156 -15.40 7.29 -8.69
C THR A 156 -15.01 8.00 -9.98
N TRP A 157 -14.17 9.06 -9.91
CA TRP A 157 -13.73 9.77 -11.11
C TRP A 157 -12.87 8.92 -12.04
N ILE A 158 -12.06 7.98 -11.50
CA ILE A 158 -11.30 7.03 -12.30
C ILE A 158 -12.25 6.02 -12.94
N LEU A 159 -13.21 5.50 -12.15
CA LEU A 159 -14.19 4.55 -12.65
C LEU A 159 -15.01 5.11 -13.80
N ARG A 160 -15.44 6.38 -13.72
CA ARG A 160 -16.14 7.06 -14.84
C ARG A 160 -15.31 7.07 -16.12
N GLN A 161 -14.03 7.38 -16.02
CA GLN A 161 -13.14 7.38 -17.20
C GLN A 161 -12.97 5.98 -17.77
N TRP A 162 -12.81 4.98 -16.91
CA TRP A 162 -12.63 3.61 -17.35
C TRP A 162 -13.91 3.00 -17.93
N LEU A 163 -15.06 3.20 -17.28
CA LEU A 163 -16.35 2.73 -17.78
C LEU A 163 -16.80 3.46 -19.07
N ALA A 164 -16.27 4.65 -19.35
CA ALA A 164 -16.48 5.31 -20.64
C ALA A 164 -15.63 4.73 -21.77
N ALA A 165 -14.51 4.07 -21.47
CA ALA A 165 -13.55 3.55 -22.44
C ALA A 165 -13.60 2.02 -22.59
N TYR A 166 -14.04 1.30 -21.54
CA TYR A 166 -14.03 -0.17 -21.46
C TYR A 166 -15.37 -0.69 -20.95
N ASP A 167 -15.70 -1.92 -21.30
CA ASP A 167 -16.86 -2.63 -20.75
C ASP A 167 -16.70 -2.94 -19.25
N ARG A 168 -17.83 -3.28 -18.59
CA ARG A 168 -17.87 -3.59 -17.16
C ARG A 168 -16.90 -4.71 -16.78
N GLU A 169 -16.85 -5.78 -17.56
CA GLU A 169 -16.05 -6.97 -17.22
C GLU A 169 -14.56 -6.65 -17.26
N SER A 170 -14.11 -5.91 -18.28
CA SER A 170 -12.74 -5.43 -18.40
C SER A 170 -12.34 -4.52 -17.23
N VAL A 171 -13.22 -3.58 -16.85
CA VAL A 171 -12.96 -2.69 -15.71
C VAL A 171 -12.89 -3.50 -14.41
N GLU A 172 -13.78 -4.44 -14.18
CA GLU A 172 -13.78 -5.27 -12.97
C GLU A 172 -12.52 -6.16 -12.90
N CYS A 173 -12.09 -6.72 -14.02
CA CYS A 173 -10.84 -7.47 -14.12
C CYS A 173 -9.61 -6.60 -13.77
N MET A 174 -9.54 -5.37 -14.30
CA MET A 174 -8.49 -4.41 -13.95
C MET A 174 -8.49 -4.08 -12.45
N LEU A 175 -9.66 -3.84 -11.87
CA LEU A 175 -9.79 -3.54 -10.44
C LEU A 175 -9.35 -4.70 -9.55
N GLN A 176 -9.71 -5.93 -9.92
CA GLN A 176 -9.25 -7.14 -9.23
C GLN A 176 -7.73 -7.29 -9.30
N ASP A 177 -7.14 -7.03 -10.48
CA ASP A 177 -5.69 -7.11 -10.66
C ASP A 177 -4.93 -6.07 -9.85
N PHE A 178 -5.51 -4.88 -9.64
CA PHE A 178 -4.92 -3.86 -8.76
C PHE A 178 -4.82 -4.29 -7.29
N LEU A 179 -5.71 -5.16 -6.84
CA LEU A 179 -5.76 -5.62 -5.45
C LEU A 179 -4.95 -6.90 -5.18
N LYS A 180 -4.47 -7.56 -6.24
CA LYS A 180 -3.58 -8.72 -6.09
C LYS A 180 -2.23 -8.30 -5.55
N GLU A 181 -1.67 -9.11 -4.66
CA GLU A 181 -0.26 -9.00 -4.29
C GLU A 181 0.57 -9.22 -5.56
N LYS A 182 1.51 -8.31 -5.81
CA LYS A 182 2.38 -8.38 -7.00
C LYS A 182 3.79 -8.66 -6.57
N ASP A 183 4.40 -9.60 -7.25
CA ASP A 183 5.83 -9.87 -7.12
C ASP A 183 6.65 -8.64 -7.48
N THR A 184 7.81 -8.51 -6.86
CA THR A 184 8.74 -7.46 -7.21
C THR A 184 9.41 -7.81 -8.53
N ILE A 185 9.23 -6.96 -9.54
CA ILE A 185 9.89 -7.12 -10.83
C ILE A 185 11.17 -6.30 -10.83
N ILE A 186 12.25 -6.95 -11.25
CA ILE A 186 13.55 -6.33 -11.43
C ILE A 186 13.97 -6.41 -12.89
N ARG A 187 14.66 -5.37 -13.32
CA ARG A 187 15.35 -5.32 -14.61
C ARG A 187 16.83 -5.53 -14.38
N CYS A 188 17.39 -6.57 -15.02
CA CYS A 188 18.82 -6.86 -15.00
C CYS A 188 19.62 -5.76 -15.73
N ASP A 189 20.73 -5.34 -15.17
CA ASP A 189 21.73 -4.53 -15.88
C ASP A 189 22.75 -5.46 -16.55
N LEU A 190 22.42 -5.89 -17.77
CA LEU A 190 23.26 -6.81 -18.56
C LEU A 190 24.63 -6.23 -18.92
N GLY A 191 24.85 -4.93 -18.70
CA GLY A 191 26.16 -4.29 -18.87
C GLY A 191 27.08 -4.48 -17.69
N GLN A 192 26.54 -4.75 -16.52
CA GLN A 192 27.29 -5.00 -15.29
C GLN A 192 27.48 -6.47 -14.98
N MET A 193 26.39 -7.27 -15.16
CA MET A 193 26.39 -8.70 -14.80
C MET A 193 25.50 -9.46 -15.77
N PRO A 194 25.95 -10.64 -16.30
CA PRO A 194 25.11 -11.54 -17.06
C PRO A 194 23.92 -12.03 -16.23
N LYS A 195 22.78 -12.29 -16.88
CA LYS A 195 21.53 -12.70 -16.20
C LYS A 195 21.73 -13.94 -15.34
N GLU A 196 22.41 -14.94 -15.89
CA GLU A 196 22.63 -16.25 -15.25
C GLU A 196 23.49 -16.12 -13.97
N GLU A 197 24.42 -15.19 -13.99
CA GLU A 197 25.26 -14.88 -12.83
C GLU A 197 24.46 -14.11 -11.77
N LEU A 198 23.61 -13.17 -12.19
CA LEU A 198 22.71 -12.44 -11.30
C LEU A 198 21.71 -13.38 -10.61
N VAL A 199 21.13 -14.34 -11.34
CA VAL A 199 20.19 -15.31 -10.76
C VAL A 199 20.90 -16.14 -9.67
N LYS A 200 22.09 -16.68 -9.96
CA LYS A 200 22.87 -17.45 -8.96
C LYS A 200 23.24 -16.61 -7.74
N ALA A 201 23.61 -15.35 -7.95
CA ALA A 201 23.95 -14.46 -6.86
C ALA A 201 22.75 -14.17 -5.96
N LEU A 202 21.57 -13.89 -6.55
CA LEU A 202 20.33 -13.65 -5.81
C LEU A 202 19.86 -14.90 -5.05
N GLU A 203 19.93 -16.07 -5.66
CA GLU A 203 19.63 -17.35 -5.00
C GLU A 203 20.60 -17.62 -3.84
N GLY A 204 21.88 -17.28 -4.00
CA GLY A 204 22.89 -17.33 -2.94
C GLY A 204 22.59 -16.37 -1.78
N GLU A 205 21.91 -15.25 -2.04
CA GLU A 205 21.40 -14.32 -1.03
C GLU A 205 20.06 -14.77 -0.43
N GLY A 206 19.52 -15.94 -0.81
CA GLY A 206 18.26 -16.50 -0.31
C GLY A 206 17.00 -15.90 -0.96
N VAL A 207 17.15 -15.22 -2.07
CA VAL A 207 16.04 -14.64 -2.85
C VAL A 207 15.48 -15.70 -3.80
N HIS A 208 14.16 -15.86 -3.83
CA HIS A 208 13.53 -16.70 -4.85
C HIS A 208 13.39 -15.91 -6.15
N VAL A 209 13.85 -16.48 -7.25
CA VAL A 209 13.92 -15.83 -8.55
C VAL A 209 13.14 -16.62 -9.58
N GLU A 210 12.25 -15.93 -10.33
CA GLU A 210 11.53 -16.50 -11.46
C GLU A 210 11.78 -15.65 -12.70
N GLU A 211 11.91 -16.33 -13.85
CA GLU A 211 12.04 -15.64 -15.13
C GLU A 211 10.71 -15.04 -15.57
N HIS A 212 10.78 -13.83 -16.15
CA HIS A 212 9.58 -13.23 -16.69
C HIS A 212 9.29 -13.78 -18.09
N PRO A 213 8.03 -14.25 -18.37
CA PRO A 213 7.71 -14.98 -19.61
C PRO A 213 7.87 -14.16 -20.90
N TYR A 214 7.82 -12.85 -20.81
CA TYR A 214 7.84 -11.97 -22.00
C TYR A 214 9.14 -11.17 -22.19
N LEU A 215 9.91 -10.98 -21.12
CA LEU A 215 11.11 -10.13 -21.16
C LEU A 215 12.31 -10.89 -20.59
N PRO A 216 13.28 -11.27 -21.42
CA PRO A 216 14.42 -12.09 -21.01
C PRO A 216 15.38 -11.38 -20.03
N TYR A 217 15.30 -10.05 -19.93
CA TYR A 217 16.10 -9.23 -19.00
C TYR A 217 15.32 -8.77 -17.77
N ALA A 218 14.11 -9.28 -17.55
CA ALA A 218 13.31 -9.04 -16.38
C ALA A 218 13.15 -10.32 -15.55
N LEU A 219 13.27 -10.18 -14.23
CA LEU A 219 13.07 -11.27 -13.29
C LEU A 219 12.00 -10.87 -12.27
N ARG A 220 11.26 -11.85 -11.77
CA ARG A 220 10.41 -11.74 -10.60
C ARG A 220 11.20 -12.20 -9.39
N ILE A 221 11.19 -11.43 -8.33
CA ILE A 221 11.88 -11.79 -7.10
C ILE A 221 10.92 -11.77 -5.91
N SER A 222 11.11 -12.74 -5.01
CA SER A 222 10.36 -12.87 -3.76
C SER A 222 11.25 -13.43 -2.63
N SER A 223 10.70 -13.56 -1.43
CA SER A 223 11.40 -14.14 -0.27
C SER A 223 12.59 -13.34 0.28
N TYR A 224 12.78 -12.09 -0.10
CA TYR A 224 13.79 -11.21 0.48
C TYR A 224 13.24 -10.40 1.67
N ASN A 225 14.13 -9.90 2.54
CA ASN A 225 13.75 -9.04 3.68
C ASN A 225 13.67 -7.57 3.26
N TYR A 226 14.75 -7.06 2.73
CA TYR A 226 14.88 -5.67 2.33
C TYR A 226 15.88 -5.58 1.17
N LEU A 227 15.46 -4.97 0.06
CA LEU A 227 16.30 -4.87 -1.14
C LEU A 227 17.66 -4.20 -0.91
N GLY A 228 17.70 -3.23 -0.01
CA GLY A 228 18.94 -2.53 0.32
C GLY A 228 19.99 -3.38 1.05
N GLU A 229 19.62 -4.55 1.58
CA GLU A 229 20.55 -5.50 2.20
C GLU A 229 21.23 -6.41 1.17
N LEU A 230 20.64 -6.55 -0.02
CA LEU A 230 21.19 -7.40 -1.07
C LEU A 230 22.45 -6.76 -1.66
N GLU A 231 23.55 -7.49 -1.66
CA GLU A 231 24.81 -7.03 -2.28
C GLU A 231 24.63 -6.78 -3.78
N THR A 232 23.87 -7.61 -4.45
CA THR A 232 23.55 -7.46 -5.87
C THR A 232 22.83 -6.16 -6.17
N PHE A 233 21.94 -5.70 -5.26
CA PHE A 233 21.28 -4.40 -5.38
C PHE A 233 22.23 -3.23 -5.10
N GLN A 234 23.07 -3.34 -4.08
CA GLN A 234 24.05 -2.33 -3.73
C GLN A 234 25.10 -2.13 -4.84
N LYS A 235 25.50 -3.21 -5.51
CA LYS A 235 26.40 -3.18 -6.66
C LYS A 235 25.72 -2.62 -7.93
N GLY A 236 24.39 -2.42 -7.91
CA GLY A 236 23.65 -1.90 -9.05
C GLY A 236 23.42 -2.92 -10.17
N ALA A 237 23.56 -4.22 -9.90
CA ALA A 237 23.39 -5.29 -10.88
C ALA A 237 21.95 -5.38 -11.44
N PHE A 238 20.99 -4.78 -10.75
CA PHE A 238 19.61 -4.67 -11.21
C PHE A 238 18.92 -3.40 -10.68
N SER A 239 17.79 -3.07 -11.26
CA SER A 239 16.89 -2.01 -10.80
C SER A 239 15.47 -2.54 -10.66
N VAL A 240 14.74 -2.10 -9.62
CA VAL A 240 13.31 -2.39 -9.50
C VAL A 240 12.56 -1.55 -10.53
N GLN A 241 11.81 -2.21 -11.40
CA GLN A 241 11.10 -1.55 -12.48
C GLN A 241 9.83 -2.32 -12.82
N ASP A 242 8.71 -1.58 -13.00
CA ASP A 242 7.47 -2.17 -13.48
C ASP A 242 7.64 -2.74 -14.90
N ILE A 243 6.95 -3.84 -15.18
CA ILE A 243 7.08 -4.57 -16.45
C ILE A 243 6.71 -3.73 -17.66
N SER A 244 5.71 -2.87 -17.53
CA SER A 244 5.29 -1.96 -18.60
C SER A 244 6.40 -0.96 -18.97
N SER A 245 7.13 -0.48 -17.97
CA SER A 245 8.29 0.38 -18.14
C SER A 245 9.49 -0.39 -18.73
N CYS A 246 9.69 -1.66 -18.35
CA CYS A 246 10.74 -2.49 -18.93
C CYS A 246 10.55 -2.67 -20.45
N GLY A 247 9.32 -2.95 -20.90
CA GLY A 247 9.00 -3.16 -22.31
C GLY A 247 9.22 -1.92 -23.19
N THR A 248 9.01 -0.73 -22.66
CA THR A 248 9.17 0.54 -23.39
C THR A 248 10.63 0.80 -23.77
N PHE A 249 11.58 0.48 -22.89
CA PHE A 249 13.01 0.67 -23.15
C PHE A 249 13.60 -0.30 -24.18
N GLY A 250 13.01 -1.47 -24.40
CA GLY A 250 13.47 -2.45 -25.39
C GLY A 250 13.27 -2.01 -26.84
N ARG A 251 12.36 -1.07 -27.11
CA ARG A 251 12.06 -0.57 -28.47
C ARG A 251 12.93 0.59 -28.94
N THR A 252 13.65 1.27 -28.07
CA THR A 252 14.45 2.45 -28.42
C THR A 252 15.91 2.09 -28.68
N LYS A 253 16.18 1.25 -29.70
CA LYS A 253 17.55 0.96 -30.18
C LYS A 253 18.20 2.11 -30.98
N ARG A 254 17.60 3.29 -31.05
CA ARG A 254 18.17 4.46 -31.75
C ARG A 254 18.04 5.72 -30.90
N ARG A 255 19.12 6.11 -30.26
CA ARG A 255 19.62 7.40 -29.75
C ARG A 255 20.14 7.28 -28.33
N ARG A 256 21.41 6.92 -28.23
CA ARG A 256 22.17 6.87 -26.95
C ARG A 256 22.36 8.23 -26.25
N ARG A 257 21.80 9.33 -26.73
CA ARG A 257 22.00 10.66 -26.12
C ARG A 257 20.85 11.17 -25.25
N ASP A 258 19.65 10.66 -25.37
CA ASP A 258 18.48 11.18 -24.65
C ASP A 258 18.09 10.38 -23.40
N HIS A 259 18.87 9.36 -23.05
CA HIS A 259 18.58 8.50 -21.89
C HIS A 259 18.82 9.18 -20.52
N ARG A 260 19.38 10.38 -20.48
CA ARG A 260 19.57 11.10 -19.22
C ARG A 260 18.29 11.73 -18.67
N CYS A 261 17.30 12.02 -19.51
CA CYS A 261 16.12 12.75 -19.07
C CYS A 261 15.05 11.91 -18.39
N LEU A 262 14.92 10.61 -18.69
CA LEU A 262 13.91 9.74 -18.06
C LEU A 262 14.43 8.92 -16.88
N CYS A 263 15.76 8.70 -16.81
CA CYS A 263 16.40 8.07 -15.66
C CYS A 263 16.90 9.07 -14.61
N SER A 264 16.90 10.38 -14.90
CA SER A 264 17.35 11.40 -13.95
C SER A 264 16.33 11.80 -12.89
N THR A 265 15.07 11.47 -13.09
CA THR A 265 14.17 11.37 -11.95
C THR A 265 14.60 10.13 -11.19
N ARG A 266 15.43 10.33 -10.25
CA ARG A 266 15.93 9.45 -9.22
C ARG A 266 14.79 8.63 -8.58
N TRP A 267 14.19 7.73 -9.37
CA TRP A 267 13.31 6.68 -8.90
C TRP A 267 14.18 5.61 -8.24
N LYS A 268 14.75 5.99 -7.12
CA LYS A 268 15.30 5.02 -6.20
C LYS A 268 14.11 4.33 -5.55
N GLY A 269 13.81 3.20 -6.09
CA GLY A 269 13.17 2.13 -5.37
C GLY A 269 11.69 2.31 -5.10
N THR A 270 11.07 1.25 -5.36
CA THR A 270 9.80 0.75 -4.84
C THR A 270 8.58 1.00 -5.72
N SER A 271 7.96 -0.09 -6.02
CA SER A 271 6.64 -0.32 -6.61
C SER A 271 5.46 0.44 -5.95
N HIS A 272 5.74 1.49 -5.18
CA HIS A 272 4.79 2.14 -4.26
C HIS A 272 4.28 3.52 -4.72
N GLY A 273 4.56 3.92 -5.95
CA GLY A 273 4.07 5.21 -6.48
C GLY A 273 2.55 5.33 -6.66
N ARG A 274 1.80 4.27 -6.34
CA ARG A 274 0.34 4.24 -6.52
C ARG A 274 -0.46 4.83 -5.36
N GLY A 275 0.06 4.78 -4.13
CA GLY A 275 -0.69 5.21 -2.95
C GLY A 275 -0.98 6.70 -2.87
N THR A 276 -0.15 7.55 -3.47
CA THR A 276 -0.26 9.01 -3.31
C THR A 276 -1.18 9.71 -4.28
N LEU A 277 -1.23 9.25 -5.52
CA LEU A 277 -2.25 9.69 -6.48
C LEU A 277 -3.64 9.34 -5.96
N TRP A 278 -3.78 8.15 -5.36
CA TRP A 278 -4.98 7.66 -4.73
C TRP A 278 -5.40 8.49 -3.53
N TYR A 279 -4.46 8.83 -2.65
CA TYR A 279 -4.76 9.60 -1.45
C TYR A 279 -5.31 10.99 -1.77
N ARG A 280 -4.68 11.73 -2.68
CA ARG A 280 -5.18 13.06 -3.10
C ARG A 280 -6.55 12.98 -3.75
N ALA A 281 -6.80 11.94 -4.55
CA ALA A 281 -8.10 11.69 -5.16
C ALA A 281 -9.19 11.37 -4.12
N CYS A 282 -8.86 10.58 -3.09
CA CYS A 282 -9.80 10.23 -2.02
C CYS A 282 -10.06 11.38 -1.04
N ALA A 283 -9.09 12.28 -0.84
CA ALA A 283 -9.24 13.43 0.05
C ALA A 283 -10.11 14.56 -0.52
N GLY A 284 -10.52 14.48 -1.79
CA GLY A 284 -11.35 15.49 -2.44
C GLY A 284 -10.65 16.84 -2.68
N GLU A 285 -9.32 16.87 -2.54
CA GLU A 285 -8.54 18.06 -2.86
C GLU A 285 -8.44 18.19 -4.39
N ARG A 286 -9.27 19.08 -4.94
CA ARG A 286 -9.06 19.58 -6.30
C ARG A 286 -7.74 20.34 -6.32
N SER A 287 -6.76 19.86 -7.03
CA SER A 287 -5.65 20.69 -7.44
C SER A 287 -6.14 21.60 -8.57
N ASP A 288 -6.71 22.74 -8.21
CA ASP A 288 -6.76 23.88 -9.13
C ASP A 288 -5.33 24.43 -9.24
N ARG A 289 -4.55 23.81 -10.11
CA ARG A 289 -3.41 24.45 -10.82
C ARG A 289 -2.93 23.49 -11.90
N ILE A 290 -3.15 23.95 -13.09
CA ILE A 290 -2.65 23.61 -14.43
C ILE A 290 -1.42 22.70 -14.46
#